data_39e980e4e4ff83e62f1ac0ddb2b990c9
#
_entry.id   39e980e4e4ff83e62f1ac0ddb2b990c9
#
_cell.length_a   1.000
_cell.length_b   1.000
_cell.length_c   1.000
_cell.angle_alpha   90.00
_cell.angle_beta   90.00
_cell.angle_gamma   90.00
#
_symmetry.space_group_name_H-M   'P 1'
#
loop_
_entity.id
_entity.type
_entity.pdbx_description
1 polymer ?
#
loop_
_entity_poly.entity_id
_entity_poly.type
_entity_poly.pdbx_seq_one_letter_code
_entity_poly.pdbx_strand_id
1 'polypeptide(L)'
;MIKWLCIILLAVPRVLYSQIVLLIMNCKKDKYSYERRYRVVRNTCKWLVKVTRTKMNIENVDIIKSRHENGRVYVCNHFSVFEAVMLISLSEKPLIFISKKENSKVPFLRTHMKAVETICIDRESVKQSLKVCKEAGIRAKDNADIVLFAEGTRSKTEDVSPFKAALPMIVHYAETEVILVCFHNSKNPVKFRWLSYPKENVNIKFFEPLSYQYYLENKKEYAILTHDMIQSKLDEFKRGN
;
A
#
# COMPACT_ATOMS: atom_id res chain seq x y z
N MET A 1 -10.35 25.34 -5.22
CA MET A 1 -11.72 25.13 -4.69
C MET A 1 -12.51 24.13 -5.54
N ILE A 2 -12.65 24.33 -6.84
CA ILE A 2 -13.42 23.46 -7.75
C ILE A 2 -13.02 21.97 -7.65
N LYS A 3 -11.73 21.64 -7.69
CA LYS A 3 -11.24 20.25 -7.56
C LYS A 3 -11.79 19.58 -6.29
N TRP A 4 -11.65 20.25 -5.16
CA TRP A 4 -12.07 19.70 -3.87
C TRP A 4 -13.58 19.61 -3.74
N LEU A 5 -14.33 20.58 -4.29
CA LEU A 5 -15.78 20.50 -4.34
C LEU A 5 -16.24 19.28 -5.16
N CYS A 6 -15.67 19.07 -6.35
CA CYS A 6 -15.96 17.87 -7.17
C CYS A 6 -15.60 16.57 -6.44
N ILE A 7 -14.41 16.52 -5.79
CA ILE A 7 -14.01 15.34 -5.03
C ILE A 7 -14.97 15.09 -3.87
N ILE A 8 -15.35 16.12 -3.11
CA ILE A 8 -16.27 15.98 -1.98
C ILE A 8 -17.64 15.50 -2.47
N LEU A 9 -18.22 16.15 -3.48
CA LEU A 9 -19.55 15.80 -4.00
C LEU A 9 -19.61 14.38 -4.57
N LEU A 10 -18.54 13.91 -5.22
CA LEU A 10 -18.52 12.62 -5.90
C LEU A 10 -17.95 11.50 -5.01
N ALA A 11 -16.94 11.78 -4.18
CA ALA A 11 -16.30 10.77 -3.37
C ALA A 11 -17.04 10.50 -2.06
N VAL A 12 -17.53 11.54 -1.38
CA VAL A 12 -18.14 11.39 -0.05
C VAL A 12 -19.34 10.44 -0.04
N PRO A 13 -20.33 10.51 -0.94
CA PRO A 13 -21.44 9.58 -0.95
C PRO A 13 -21.01 8.11 -1.09
N ARG A 14 -20.04 7.85 -1.97
CA ARG A 14 -19.48 6.50 -2.17
C ARG A 14 -18.71 6.00 -0.96
N VAL A 15 -17.96 6.87 -0.33
CA VAL A 15 -17.18 6.59 0.87
C VAL A 15 -18.10 6.30 2.06
N LEU A 16 -19.16 7.10 2.25
CA LEU A 16 -20.16 6.86 3.30
C LEU A 16 -20.93 5.54 3.06
N TYR A 17 -21.32 5.27 1.82
CA TYR A 17 -21.92 3.98 1.48
C TYR A 17 -21.01 2.82 1.84
N SER A 18 -19.73 2.87 1.45
CA SER A 18 -18.76 1.82 1.80
C SER A 18 -18.57 1.68 3.30
N GLN A 19 -18.56 2.79 4.05
CA GLN A 19 -18.46 2.80 5.50
C GLN A 19 -19.61 2.01 6.15
N ILE A 20 -20.85 2.29 5.74
CA ILE A 20 -22.05 1.62 6.29
C ILE A 20 -22.00 0.12 5.95
N VAL A 21 -21.74 -0.22 4.69
CA VAL A 21 -21.67 -1.62 4.24
C VAL A 21 -20.59 -2.38 5.01
N LEU A 22 -19.39 -1.79 5.15
CA LEU A 22 -18.28 -2.44 5.86
C LEU A 22 -18.51 -2.53 7.36
N LEU A 23 -19.20 -1.60 7.99
CA LEU A 23 -19.61 -1.73 9.39
C LEU A 23 -20.45 -3.01 9.58
N ILE A 24 -21.49 -3.19 8.73
CA ILE A 24 -22.34 -4.37 8.79
C ILE A 24 -21.54 -5.65 8.52
N MET A 25 -20.70 -5.66 7.47
CA MET A 25 -19.91 -6.83 7.08
C MET A 25 -18.87 -7.22 8.14
N ASN A 26 -18.23 -6.25 8.77
CA ASN A 26 -17.25 -6.48 9.82
C ASN A 26 -17.87 -7.04 11.12
N CYS A 27 -19.15 -6.73 11.38
CA CYS A 27 -19.91 -7.33 12.50
C CYS A 27 -20.38 -8.76 12.21
N LYS A 28 -20.47 -9.16 10.94
CA LYS A 28 -21.00 -10.46 10.49
C LYS A 28 -19.94 -11.20 9.66
N LYS A 29 -18.73 -11.38 10.21
CA LYS A 29 -17.59 -12.00 9.49
C LYS A 29 -17.87 -13.42 9.02
N ASP A 30 -18.66 -14.19 9.77
CA ASP A 30 -19.05 -15.55 9.40
C ASP A 30 -19.92 -15.58 8.15
N LYS A 31 -20.68 -14.50 7.87
CA LYS A 31 -21.55 -14.37 6.68
C LYS A 31 -20.81 -13.73 5.49
N TYR A 32 -19.79 -12.96 5.74
CA TYR A 32 -19.08 -12.19 4.69
C TYR A 32 -17.60 -12.53 4.68
N SER A 33 -17.14 -13.26 3.66
CA SER A 33 -15.74 -13.64 3.49
C SER A 33 -14.82 -12.42 3.41
N TYR A 34 -13.52 -12.68 3.62
CA TYR A 34 -12.49 -11.66 3.51
C TYR A 34 -12.46 -11.02 2.12
N GLU A 35 -12.53 -11.83 1.06
CA GLU A 35 -12.51 -11.38 -0.34
C GLU A 35 -13.72 -10.47 -0.64
N ARG A 36 -14.90 -10.78 -0.07
CA ARG A 36 -16.10 -9.95 -0.25
C ARG A 36 -15.94 -8.59 0.43
N ARG A 37 -15.38 -8.53 1.62
CA ARG A 37 -15.09 -7.28 2.34
C ARG A 37 -14.03 -6.46 1.59
N TYR A 38 -12.94 -7.11 1.15
CA TYR A 38 -11.90 -6.49 0.34
C TYR A 38 -12.46 -5.90 -0.96
N ARG A 39 -13.34 -6.60 -1.66
CA ARG A 39 -13.97 -6.12 -2.90
C ARG A 39 -14.73 -4.81 -2.71
N VAL A 40 -15.39 -4.61 -1.58
CA VAL A 40 -16.07 -3.33 -1.26
C VAL A 40 -15.04 -2.20 -1.15
N VAL A 41 -13.94 -2.44 -0.43
CA VAL A 41 -12.85 -1.46 -0.29
C VAL A 41 -12.22 -1.18 -1.66
N ARG A 42 -11.90 -2.23 -2.43
CA ARG A 42 -11.30 -2.10 -3.77
C ARG A 42 -12.17 -1.28 -4.72
N ASN A 43 -13.47 -1.52 -4.75
CA ASN A 43 -14.40 -0.77 -5.60
C ASN A 43 -14.46 0.71 -5.18
N THR A 44 -14.36 0.99 -3.89
CA THR A 44 -14.27 2.36 -3.37
C THR A 44 -12.95 3.01 -3.77
N CYS A 45 -11.83 2.29 -3.68
CA CYS A 45 -10.52 2.78 -4.13
C CYS A 45 -10.50 3.06 -5.64
N LYS A 46 -11.06 2.17 -6.48
CA LYS A 46 -11.23 2.42 -7.92
C LYS A 46 -12.03 3.69 -8.21
N TRP A 47 -13.10 3.92 -7.45
CA TRP A 47 -13.89 5.13 -7.56
C TRP A 47 -13.10 6.39 -7.16
N LEU A 48 -12.32 6.33 -6.06
CA LEU A 48 -11.47 7.43 -5.63
C LEU A 48 -10.41 7.79 -6.67
N VAL A 49 -9.74 6.79 -7.27
CA VAL A 49 -8.78 7.00 -8.37
C VAL A 49 -9.45 7.70 -9.55
N LYS A 50 -10.69 7.31 -9.91
CA LYS A 50 -11.47 7.93 -10.99
C LYS A 50 -11.85 9.39 -10.65
N VAL A 51 -12.37 9.63 -9.46
CA VAL A 51 -12.82 10.97 -9.03
C VAL A 51 -11.67 11.94 -8.90
N THR A 52 -10.51 11.49 -8.42
CA THR A 52 -9.30 12.32 -8.36
C THR A 52 -8.66 12.56 -9.74
N ARG A 53 -9.23 11.95 -10.81
CA ARG A 53 -8.72 12.01 -12.19
C ARG A 53 -7.26 11.56 -12.31
N THR A 54 -6.87 10.61 -11.45
CA THR A 54 -5.51 10.07 -11.42
C THR A 54 -5.28 9.17 -12.64
N LYS A 55 -4.29 9.53 -13.46
CA LYS A 55 -3.76 8.68 -14.52
C LYS A 55 -2.53 7.96 -13.97
N MET A 56 -2.60 6.65 -13.88
CA MET A 56 -1.47 5.81 -13.47
C MET A 56 -0.72 5.31 -14.70
N ASN A 57 0.53 5.72 -14.86
CA ASN A 57 1.47 5.18 -15.84
C ASN A 57 2.22 4.06 -15.12
N ILE A 58 1.95 2.80 -15.50
CA ILE A 58 2.39 1.64 -14.72
C ILE A 58 3.30 0.78 -15.58
N GLU A 59 4.51 0.56 -15.09
CA GLU A 59 5.44 -0.43 -15.64
C GLU A 59 5.24 -1.77 -14.93
N ASN A 60 5.22 -2.88 -15.67
CA ASN A 60 5.04 -4.25 -15.18
C ASN A 60 3.76 -4.47 -14.37
N VAL A 61 2.64 -3.91 -14.83
CA VAL A 61 1.34 -3.99 -14.12
C VAL A 61 0.85 -5.43 -13.92
N ASP A 62 1.31 -6.35 -14.75
CA ASP A 62 0.90 -7.76 -14.69
C ASP A 62 1.37 -8.46 -13.41
N ILE A 63 2.46 -7.97 -12.80
CA ILE A 63 2.95 -8.49 -11.52
C ILE A 63 1.89 -8.40 -10.41
N ILE A 64 1.15 -7.28 -10.33
CA ILE A 64 0.10 -7.11 -9.30
C ILE A 64 -1.27 -7.61 -9.74
N LYS A 65 -1.52 -7.70 -11.06
CA LYS A 65 -2.80 -8.17 -11.61
C LYS A 65 -2.86 -9.67 -11.77
N SER A 66 -1.71 -10.33 -12.00
CA SER A 66 -1.68 -11.78 -12.18
C SER A 66 -2.13 -12.50 -10.91
N ARG A 67 -2.88 -13.57 -11.08
CA ARG A 67 -3.17 -14.50 -9.99
C ARG A 67 -1.91 -15.31 -9.70
N HIS A 68 -1.57 -15.41 -8.42
CA HIS A 68 -0.49 -16.26 -7.94
C HIS A 68 -0.97 -16.97 -6.67
N GLU A 69 -0.50 -18.18 -6.47
CA GLU A 69 -0.92 -19.02 -5.34
C GLU A 69 -0.16 -18.64 -4.06
N ASN A 70 1.13 -18.36 -4.19
CA ASN A 70 1.97 -18.00 -3.05
C ASN A 70 1.73 -16.55 -2.59
N GLY A 71 1.97 -16.28 -1.32
CA GLY A 71 1.97 -14.91 -0.82
C GLY A 71 3.22 -14.15 -1.28
N ARG A 72 3.12 -12.82 -1.28
CA ARG A 72 4.20 -11.90 -1.67
C ARG A 72 4.34 -10.77 -0.67
N VAL A 73 5.56 -10.22 -0.56
CA VAL A 73 5.82 -9.01 0.21
C VAL A 73 6.04 -7.86 -0.76
N TYR A 74 5.11 -6.91 -0.81
CA TYR A 74 5.24 -5.68 -1.59
C TYR A 74 5.93 -4.61 -0.75
N VAL A 75 7.08 -4.13 -1.19
CA VAL A 75 7.91 -3.13 -0.51
C VAL A 75 7.86 -1.82 -1.28
N CYS A 76 7.31 -0.78 -0.66
CA CYS A 76 7.01 0.47 -1.31
C CYS A 76 7.72 1.64 -0.63
N ASN A 77 8.12 2.66 -1.42
CA ASN A 77 8.37 3.99 -0.87
C ASN A 77 7.05 4.67 -0.47
N HIS A 78 7.12 5.71 0.35
CA HIS A 78 5.93 6.30 0.97
C HIS A 78 5.93 7.84 0.96
N PHE A 79 5.21 8.43 0.04
CA PHE A 79 5.02 9.88 -0.07
C PHE A 79 3.58 10.29 0.30
N SER A 80 2.59 9.41 0.06
CA SER A 80 1.17 9.74 0.20
C SER A 80 0.34 8.55 0.70
N VAL A 81 -0.71 8.83 1.45
CA VAL A 81 -1.73 7.80 1.80
C VAL A 81 -2.45 7.27 0.56
N PHE A 82 -2.39 7.99 -0.54
CA PHE A 82 -3.07 7.61 -1.78
C PHE A 82 -2.42 6.41 -2.49
N GLU A 83 -1.16 6.09 -2.17
CA GLU A 83 -0.45 4.90 -2.66
C GLU A 83 -1.19 3.60 -2.26
N ALA A 84 -1.66 3.52 -1.02
CA ALA A 84 -2.49 2.39 -0.58
C ALA A 84 -3.81 2.30 -1.38
N VAL A 85 -4.45 3.44 -1.68
CA VAL A 85 -5.66 3.50 -2.51
C VAL A 85 -5.37 2.98 -3.92
N MET A 86 -4.25 3.38 -4.53
CA MET A 86 -3.85 2.94 -5.86
C MET A 86 -3.54 1.43 -5.86
N LEU A 87 -2.74 0.93 -4.92
CA LEU A 87 -2.43 -0.51 -4.82
C LEU A 87 -3.70 -1.35 -4.68
N ILE A 88 -4.60 -1.01 -3.75
CA ILE A 88 -5.86 -1.72 -3.56
C ILE A 88 -6.70 -1.68 -4.85
N SER A 89 -6.70 -0.56 -5.58
CA SER A 89 -7.46 -0.44 -6.82
C SER A 89 -6.95 -1.37 -7.94
N LEU A 90 -5.65 -1.64 -7.95
CA LEU A 90 -4.96 -2.46 -8.95
C LEU A 90 -5.03 -3.95 -8.64
N SER A 91 -4.82 -4.34 -7.38
CA SER A 91 -4.71 -5.75 -6.99
C SER A 91 -6.06 -6.48 -7.02
N GLU A 92 -6.07 -7.68 -7.60
CA GLU A 92 -7.21 -8.59 -7.54
C GLU A 92 -7.18 -9.49 -6.30
N LYS A 93 -5.98 -9.91 -5.89
CA LYS A 93 -5.76 -10.61 -4.64
C LYS A 93 -5.78 -9.62 -3.47
N PRO A 94 -6.40 -9.97 -2.33
CA PRO A 94 -6.43 -9.08 -1.18
C PRO A 94 -5.05 -8.71 -0.67
N LEU A 95 -4.82 -7.42 -0.42
CA LEU A 95 -3.59 -6.87 0.15
C LEU A 95 -3.78 -6.56 1.63
N ILE A 96 -2.86 -7.01 2.46
CA ILE A 96 -2.81 -6.74 3.89
C ILE A 96 -1.72 -5.70 4.15
N PHE A 97 -2.08 -4.58 4.74
CA PHE A 97 -1.16 -3.48 5.02
C PHE A 97 -0.64 -3.53 6.45
N ILE A 98 0.62 -3.11 6.63
CA ILE A 98 1.14 -2.81 7.96
C ILE A 98 0.96 -1.31 8.20
N SER A 99 0.22 -0.94 9.23
CA SER A 99 -0.14 0.46 9.51
C SER A 99 0.11 0.82 10.97
N LYS A 100 0.39 2.11 11.22
CA LYS A 100 0.55 2.64 12.58
C LYS A 100 -0.73 2.44 13.39
N LYS A 101 -0.61 2.00 14.65
CA LYS A 101 -1.78 1.68 15.52
C LYS A 101 -2.71 2.88 15.72
N GLU A 102 -2.17 4.11 15.69
CA GLU A 102 -2.96 5.32 15.86
C GLU A 102 -3.98 5.53 14.75
N ASN A 103 -3.71 5.01 13.54
CA ASN A 103 -4.67 5.07 12.44
C ASN A 103 -5.96 4.31 12.76
N SER A 104 -5.88 3.26 13.58
CA SER A 104 -7.06 2.50 14.03
C SER A 104 -7.93 3.24 15.04
N LYS A 105 -7.45 4.37 15.60
CA LYS A 105 -8.26 5.23 16.48
C LYS A 105 -9.23 6.11 15.69
N VAL A 106 -8.99 6.33 14.40
CA VAL A 106 -9.88 7.08 13.52
C VAL A 106 -11.01 6.15 13.06
N PRO A 107 -12.28 6.38 13.46
CA PRO A 107 -13.38 5.43 13.24
C PRO A 107 -13.55 5.00 11.78
N PHE A 108 -13.44 5.97 10.86
CA PHE A 108 -13.53 5.73 9.43
C PHE A 108 -12.41 4.80 8.93
N LEU A 109 -11.15 5.11 9.23
CA LEU A 109 -10.01 4.28 8.84
C LEU A 109 -10.07 2.89 9.48
N ARG A 110 -10.45 2.82 10.77
CA ARG A 110 -10.61 1.57 11.51
C ARG A 110 -11.52 0.58 10.80
N THR A 111 -12.65 1.05 10.25
CA THR A 111 -13.60 0.18 9.54
C THR A 111 -12.98 -0.42 8.29
N HIS A 112 -12.31 0.39 7.47
CA HIS A 112 -11.64 -0.05 6.26
C HIS A 112 -10.42 -0.94 6.58
N MET A 113 -9.61 -0.56 7.57
CA MET A 113 -8.47 -1.36 8.04
C MET A 113 -8.91 -2.75 8.50
N LYS A 114 -10.04 -2.86 9.24
CA LYS A 114 -10.60 -4.16 9.63
C LYS A 114 -11.07 -4.99 8.44
N ALA A 115 -11.62 -4.34 7.41
CA ALA A 115 -12.12 -5.00 6.22
C ALA A 115 -11.00 -5.61 5.36
N VAL A 116 -9.82 -4.97 5.32
CA VAL A 116 -8.61 -5.45 4.62
C VAL A 116 -7.60 -6.12 5.57
N GLU A 117 -8.02 -6.44 6.80
CA GLU A 117 -7.22 -7.14 7.81
C GLU A 117 -5.84 -6.53 8.09
N THR A 118 -5.77 -5.20 8.07
CA THR A 118 -4.55 -4.45 8.33
C THR A 118 -3.92 -4.85 9.67
N ILE A 119 -2.62 -5.10 9.66
CA ILE A 119 -1.82 -5.39 10.85
C ILE A 119 -1.37 -4.06 11.46
N CYS A 120 -1.74 -3.81 12.72
CA CYS A 120 -1.40 -2.57 13.41
C CYS A 120 -0.07 -2.70 14.17
N ILE A 121 0.88 -1.80 13.88
CA ILE A 121 2.19 -1.76 14.54
C ILE A 121 2.28 -0.59 15.53
N ASP A 122 2.74 -0.89 16.74
CA ASP A 122 3.17 0.10 17.72
C ASP A 122 4.69 0.31 17.58
N ARG A 123 5.07 1.44 17.00
CA ARG A 123 6.48 1.75 16.72
C ARG A 123 7.28 2.15 17.96
N GLU A 124 6.61 2.49 19.06
CA GLU A 124 7.24 2.84 20.32
C GLU A 124 7.60 1.58 21.14
N SER A 125 6.98 0.44 20.82
CA SER A 125 7.25 -0.84 21.47
C SER A 125 8.06 -1.76 20.54
N VAL A 126 9.34 -1.92 20.82
CA VAL A 126 10.22 -2.85 20.08
C VAL A 126 9.66 -4.28 20.11
N LYS A 127 9.24 -4.75 21.28
CA LYS A 127 8.68 -6.10 21.45
C LYS A 127 7.42 -6.32 20.59
N GLN A 128 6.52 -5.32 20.54
CA GLN A 128 5.30 -5.42 19.72
C GLN A 128 5.65 -5.32 18.23
N SER A 129 6.59 -4.46 17.85
CA SER A 129 7.08 -4.35 16.47
C SER A 129 7.66 -5.66 15.96
N LEU A 130 8.50 -6.33 16.77
CA LEU A 130 9.04 -7.66 16.44
C LEU A 130 7.94 -8.70 16.22
N LYS A 131 6.94 -8.74 17.13
CA LYS A 131 5.79 -9.64 17.00
C LYS A 131 5.01 -9.39 15.69
N VAL A 132 4.76 -8.13 15.35
CA VAL A 132 4.05 -7.75 14.12
C VAL A 132 4.84 -8.11 12.87
N CYS A 133 6.15 -7.89 12.85
CA CYS A 133 6.98 -8.29 11.71
C CYS A 133 6.97 -9.81 11.51
N LYS A 134 7.06 -10.58 12.59
CA LYS A 134 6.95 -12.04 12.53
C LYS A 134 5.58 -12.49 12.04
N GLU A 135 4.49 -11.92 12.59
CA GLU A 135 3.12 -12.21 12.15
C GLU A 135 2.93 -11.92 10.66
N ALA A 136 3.39 -10.75 10.19
CA ALA A 136 3.28 -10.35 8.79
C ALA A 136 4.04 -11.31 7.87
N GLY A 137 5.26 -11.70 8.25
CA GLY A 137 6.05 -12.68 7.50
C GLY A 137 5.38 -14.05 7.42
N ILE A 138 4.90 -14.57 8.55
CA ILE A 138 4.18 -15.85 8.58
C ILE A 138 2.91 -15.79 7.71
N ARG A 139 2.13 -14.72 7.79
CA ARG A 139 0.95 -14.55 6.91
C ARG A 139 1.32 -14.51 5.42
N ALA A 140 2.47 -13.92 5.06
CA ALA A 140 2.97 -13.98 3.69
C ALA A 140 3.34 -15.41 3.29
N LYS A 141 4.02 -16.15 4.14
CA LYS A 141 4.33 -17.58 3.94
C LYS A 141 3.05 -18.41 3.78
N ASP A 142 1.98 -18.06 4.51
CA ASP A 142 0.65 -18.67 4.43
C ASP A 142 -0.23 -18.05 3.33
N ASN A 143 0.38 -17.65 2.21
CA ASN A 143 -0.27 -17.16 0.98
C ASN A 143 -0.93 -15.77 1.03
N ALA A 144 -0.72 -14.95 2.07
CA ALA A 144 -1.19 -13.58 2.07
C ALA A 144 -0.24 -12.63 1.34
N ASP A 145 -0.79 -11.61 0.69
CA ASP A 145 -0.01 -10.50 0.13
C ASP A 145 0.13 -9.39 1.17
N ILE A 146 1.36 -9.14 1.59
CA ILE A 146 1.69 -8.13 2.61
C ILE A 146 2.26 -6.88 1.94
N VAL A 147 1.75 -5.70 2.29
CA VAL A 147 2.28 -4.42 1.83
C VAL A 147 2.98 -3.70 2.97
N LEU A 148 4.26 -3.39 2.74
CA LEU A 148 5.12 -2.66 3.65
C LEU A 148 5.57 -1.34 3.02
N PHE A 149 5.25 -0.22 3.65
CA PHE A 149 5.92 1.06 3.40
C PHE A 149 7.20 1.09 4.23
N ALA A 150 8.33 0.70 3.62
CA ALA A 150 9.56 0.34 4.31
C ALA A 150 10.25 1.49 5.04
N GLU A 151 9.98 2.74 4.65
CA GLU A 151 10.43 3.95 5.35
C GLU A 151 9.82 4.10 6.75
N GLY A 152 8.69 3.44 6.99
CA GLY A 152 7.95 3.52 8.25
C GLY A 152 7.16 4.81 8.46
N THR A 153 7.45 5.89 7.73
CA THR A 153 6.71 7.17 7.73
C THR A 153 6.66 7.72 6.32
N ARG A 154 5.76 8.66 6.05
CA ARG A 154 5.78 9.38 4.76
C ARG A 154 7.01 10.26 4.67
N SER A 155 7.76 10.15 3.57
CA SER A 155 8.89 11.04 3.32
C SER A 155 8.42 12.49 3.21
N LYS A 156 9.19 13.40 3.84
CA LYS A 156 8.97 14.84 3.77
C LYS A 156 9.62 15.45 2.53
N THR A 157 10.62 14.78 1.99
CA THR A 157 11.35 15.15 0.78
C THR A 157 10.73 14.47 -0.45
N GLU A 158 11.36 14.65 -1.60
CA GLU A 158 11.05 13.92 -2.84
C GLU A 158 11.93 12.68 -3.04
N ASP A 159 12.73 12.34 -2.03
CA ASP A 159 13.60 11.16 -2.02
C ASP A 159 13.07 10.11 -1.06
N VAL A 160 13.48 8.88 -1.30
CA VAL A 160 13.15 7.73 -0.45
C VAL A 160 13.96 7.83 0.85
N SER A 161 13.29 7.77 1.98
CA SER A 161 13.97 7.71 3.27
C SER A 161 14.53 6.30 3.53
N PRO A 162 15.59 6.16 4.35
CA PRO A 162 16.20 4.86 4.66
C PRO A 162 15.17 3.83 5.16
N PHE A 163 15.24 2.61 4.65
CA PHE A 163 14.36 1.53 5.03
C PHE A 163 14.64 1.04 6.45
N LYS A 164 13.59 0.69 7.16
CA LYS A 164 13.66 0.25 8.57
C LYS A 164 13.95 -1.24 8.68
N ALA A 165 14.49 -1.66 9.82
CA ALA A 165 14.79 -3.05 10.15
C ALA A 165 13.57 -4.01 10.09
N ALA A 166 12.37 -3.48 10.02
CA ALA A 166 11.15 -4.27 9.80
C ALA A 166 11.19 -5.04 8.48
N LEU A 167 11.76 -4.46 7.41
CA LEU A 167 11.81 -5.09 6.10
C LEU A 167 12.56 -6.44 6.11
N PRO A 168 13.87 -6.52 6.45
CA PRO A 168 14.58 -7.80 6.46
C PRO A 168 13.97 -8.82 7.42
N MET A 169 13.36 -8.36 8.52
CA MET A 169 12.69 -9.24 9.48
C MET A 169 11.43 -9.87 8.89
N ILE A 170 10.58 -9.10 8.21
CA ILE A 170 9.37 -9.63 7.55
C ILE A 170 9.76 -10.62 6.48
N VAL A 171 10.74 -10.30 5.63
CA VAL A 171 11.22 -11.16 4.55
C VAL A 171 11.80 -12.45 5.09
N HIS A 172 12.53 -12.38 6.23
CA HIS A 172 13.06 -13.57 6.90
C HIS A 172 11.97 -14.60 7.26
N TYR A 173 10.84 -14.15 7.81
CA TYR A 173 9.73 -15.04 8.17
C TYR A 173 8.78 -15.36 7.02
N ALA A 174 8.78 -14.54 5.97
CA ALA A 174 7.92 -14.73 4.80
C ALA A 174 8.41 -15.88 3.90
N GLU A 175 9.72 -16.04 3.76
CA GLU A 175 10.33 -17.07 2.91
C GLU A 175 9.71 -17.11 1.49
N THR A 176 9.31 -15.96 0.95
CA THR A 176 8.61 -15.83 -0.33
C THR A 176 9.21 -14.70 -1.17
N GLU A 177 8.64 -14.46 -2.35
CA GLU A 177 9.05 -13.39 -3.26
C GLU A 177 8.77 -12.01 -2.67
N VAL A 178 9.67 -11.08 -2.96
CA VAL A 178 9.55 -9.65 -2.63
C VAL A 178 9.39 -8.84 -3.91
N ILE A 179 8.35 -8.04 -3.97
CA ILE A 179 8.08 -7.11 -5.08
C ILE A 179 8.38 -5.69 -4.62
N LEU A 180 9.40 -5.07 -5.19
CA LEU A 180 9.65 -3.65 -4.96
C LEU A 180 8.66 -2.82 -5.78
N VAL A 181 8.16 -1.73 -5.21
CA VAL A 181 7.22 -0.82 -5.89
C VAL A 181 7.70 0.61 -5.72
N CYS A 182 8.01 1.27 -6.82
CA CYS A 182 8.38 2.68 -6.84
C CYS A 182 7.18 3.55 -7.23
N PHE A 183 6.83 4.52 -6.39
CA PHE A 183 5.85 5.56 -6.67
C PHE A 183 6.52 6.91 -6.91
N HIS A 184 6.09 7.61 -7.95
CA HIS A 184 6.47 8.97 -8.23
C HIS A 184 5.22 9.83 -8.46
N ASN A 185 5.23 11.08 -7.96
CA ASN A 185 4.11 12.02 -8.02
C ASN A 185 2.82 11.58 -7.29
N SER A 186 2.89 10.61 -6.39
CA SER A 186 1.73 10.06 -5.66
C SER A 186 1.02 11.05 -4.71
N LYS A 187 1.66 12.19 -4.38
CA LYS A 187 1.03 13.31 -3.63
C LYS A 187 0.06 14.12 -4.50
N ASN A 188 0.25 14.16 -5.82
CA ASN A 188 -0.47 15.05 -6.73
C ASN A 188 -2.00 14.83 -6.73
N PRO A 189 -2.53 13.60 -6.72
CA PRO A 189 -3.97 13.36 -6.69
C PRO A 189 -4.70 14.04 -5.52
N VAL A 190 -4.04 14.12 -4.37
CA VAL A 190 -4.59 14.70 -3.14
C VAL A 190 -4.00 16.08 -2.80
N LYS A 191 -3.19 16.67 -3.68
CA LYS A 191 -2.65 18.01 -3.51
C LYS A 191 -3.76 19.05 -3.63
N PHE A 192 -3.83 19.98 -2.67
CA PHE A 192 -4.79 21.07 -2.72
C PHE A 192 -4.48 22.02 -3.90
N ARG A 193 -5.48 22.27 -4.75
CA ARG A 193 -5.42 23.24 -5.85
C ARG A 193 -6.69 24.07 -5.87
N TRP A 194 -6.54 25.39 -5.84
CA TRP A 194 -7.66 26.32 -5.66
C TRP A 194 -8.62 26.35 -6.84
N LEU A 195 -8.11 26.50 -8.06
CA LEU A 195 -8.90 26.80 -9.26
C LEU A 195 -8.90 25.70 -10.33
N SER A 196 -8.16 24.61 -10.15
CA SER A 196 -8.00 23.59 -11.20
C SER A 196 -8.39 22.19 -10.75
N TYR A 197 -8.87 21.40 -11.70
CA TYR A 197 -9.14 19.97 -11.54
C TYR A 197 -8.45 19.19 -12.67
N PRO A 198 -7.11 19.26 -12.77
CA PRO A 198 -6.38 18.60 -13.83
C PRO A 198 -6.36 17.09 -13.66
N LYS A 199 -6.01 16.40 -14.75
CA LYS A 199 -5.56 15.02 -14.66
C LYS A 199 -4.22 14.99 -13.94
N GLU A 200 -4.07 14.09 -12.97
CA GLU A 200 -2.82 13.93 -12.23
C GLU A 200 -2.12 12.67 -12.70
N ASN A 201 -0.90 12.82 -13.20
CA ASN A 201 -0.08 11.68 -13.60
C ASN A 201 0.70 11.16 -12.39
N VAL A 202 0.63 9.85 -12.19
CA VAL A 202 1.41 9.13 -11.19
C VAL A 202 2.14 8.00 -11.90
N ASN A 203 3.46 7.95 -11.76
CA ASN A 203 4.27 6.87 -12.30
C ASN A 203 4.43 5.78 -11.22
N ILE A 204 4.26 4.52 -11.62
CA ILE A 204 4.37 3.36 -10.75
C ILE A 204 5.21 2.30 -11.47
N LYS A 205 6.22 1.77 -10.79
CA LYS A 205 7.00 0.62 -11.27
C LYS A 205 6.84 -0.53 -10.30
N PHE A 206 6.40 -1.67 -10.80
CA PHE A 206 6.57 -2.96 -10.14
C PHE A 206 7.87 -3.59 -10.66
N PHE A 207 8.81 -3.88 -9.76
CA PHE A 207 10.05 -4.56 -10.15
C PHE A 207 9.81 -6.06 -10.29
N GLU A 208 10.67 -6.73 -11.04
CA GLU A 208 10.67 -8.20 -11.08
C GLU A 208 10.83 -8.79 -9.68
N PRO A 209 10.19 -9.92 -9.40
CA PRO A 209 10.24 -10.53 -8.08
C PRO A 209 11.66 -10.85 -7.64
N LEU A 210 12.04 -10.38 -6.47
CA LEU A 210 13.27 -10.78 -5.79
C LEU A 210 12.99 -12.08 -5.03
N SER A 211 13.79 -13.11 -5.31
CA SER A 211 13.64 -14.40 -4.64
C SER A 211 14.06 -14.37 -3.18
N TYR A 212 13.58 -15.32 -2.37
CA TYR A 212 14.07 -15.49 -1.01
C TYR A 212 15.57 -15.82 -0.96
N GLN A 213 16.08 -16.51 -1.99
CA GLN A 213 17.52 -16.78 -2.12
C GLN A 213 18.33 -15.51 -2.23
N TYR A 214 17.87 -14.52 -3.01
CA TYR A 214 18.50 -13.18 -3.07
C TYR A 214 18.58 -12.51 -1.71
N TYR A 215 17.52 -12.63 -0.88
CA TYR A 215 17.57 -12.14 0.52
C TYR A 215 18.61 -12.88 1.35
N LEU A 216 18.70 -14.21 1.25
CA LEU A 216 19.66 -15.01 2.02
C LEU A 216 21.11 -14.63 1.73
N GLU A 217 21.42 -14.33 0.47
CA GLU A 217 22.74 -13.91 0.01
C GLU A 217 23.12 -12.50 0.46
N ASN A 218 22.13 -11.62 0.65
CA ASN A 218 22.33 -10.19 0.90
C ASN A 218 21.81 -9.71 2.28
N LYS A 219 21.62 -10.60 3.25
CA LYS A 219 20.90 -10.32 4.52
C LYS A 219 21.29 -8.99 5.21
N LYS A 220 22.60 -8.71 5.27
CA LYS A 220 23.13 -7.54 5.99
C LYS A 220 22.81 -6.22 5.28
N GLU A 221 22.80 -6.22 3.97
CA GLU A 221 22.68 -5.04 3.12
C GLU A 221 21.30 -4.97 2.41
N TYR A 222 20.42 -5.95 2.65
CA TYR A 222 19.16 -6.11 1.94
C TYR A 222 18.30 -4.85 1.95
N ALA A 223 18.20 -4.17 3.09
CA ALA A 223 17.45 -2.94 3.21
C ALA A 223 18.06 -1.79 2.41
N ILE A 224 19.41 -1.73 2.32
CA ILE A 224 20.14 -0.72 1.55
C ILE A 224 19.97 -1.00 0.06
N LEU A 225 20.25 -2.23 -0.38
CA LEU A 225 20.14 -2.62 -1.80
C LEU A 225 18.73 -2.39 -2.36
N THR A 226 17.70 -2.78 -1.61
CA THR A 226 16.30 -2.60 -2.04
C THR A 226 15.87 -1.12 -2.00
N HIS A 227 16.38 -0.33 -1.06
CA HIS A 227 16.22 1.12 -1.04
C HIS A 227 16.83 1.76 -2.29
N ASP A 228 18.08 1.42 -2.61
CA ASP A 228 18.82 2.01 -3.72
C ASP A 228 18.21 1.65 -5.08
N MET A 229 17.65 0.45 -5.22
CA MET A 229 16.87 0.07 -6.41
C MET A 229 15.65 0.98 -6.60
N ILE A 230 14.88 1.24 -5.54
CA ILE A 230 13.71 2.13 -5.62
C ILE A 230 14.15 3.58 -5.83
N GLN A 231 15.19 4.07 -5.14
CA GLN A 231 15.71 5.43 -5.31
C GLN A 231 16.20 5.67 -6.74
N SER A 232 16.97 4.73 -7.30
CA SER A 232 17.47 4.81 -8.67
C SER A 232 16.33 4.95 -9.69
N LYS A 233 15.25 4.16 -9.54
CA LYS A 233 14.06 4.27 -10.41
C LYS A 233 13.30 5.57 -10.19
N LEU A 234 13.24 6.05 -8.97
CA LEU A 234 12.65 7.36 -8.67
C LEU A 234 13.40 8.49 -9.36
N ASP A 235 14.74 8.42 -9.38
CA ASP A 235 15.58 9.41 -10.05
C ASP A 235 15.43 9.35 -11.58
N GLU A 236 15.23 8.15 -12.14
CA GLU A 236 14.89 7.98 -13.56
C GLU A 236 13.54 8.66 -13.86
N PHE A 237 12.51 8.44 -13.06
CA PHE A 237 11.22 9.10 -13.21
C PHE A 237 11.29 10.62 -13.08
N LYS A 238 12.16 11.16 -12.22
CA LYS A 238 12.37 12.61 -12.08
C LYS A 238 13.03 13.22 -13.31
N ARG A 239 13.96 12.49 -13.95
CA ARG A 239 14.67 12.95 -15.17
C ARG A 239 13.80 12.87 -16.43
N GLY A 240 12.82 11.99 -16.47
CA GLY A 240 11.92 11.77 -17.60
C GLY A 240 10.67 12.67 -17.62
N ASN A 241 10.55 13.63 -16.69
CA ASN A 241 9.43 14.59 -16.60
C ASN A 241 9.83 15.98 -17.02
#